data_ed0dc56877dd8be9507ca2da156dd300
#
_entry.id   ed0dc56877dd8be9507ca2da156dd300
#
_cell.length_a   1.000
_cell.length_b   1.000
_cell.length_c   1.000
_cell.angle_alpha   90.00
_cell.angle_beta   90.00
_cell.angle_gamma   90.00
#
_symmetry.space_group_name_H-M   'P 1'
#
loop_
_entity.id
_entity.type
_entity.pdbx_description
1 polymer ?
#
loop_
_entity_poly.entity_id
_entity_poly.type
_entity_poly.pdbx_seq_one_letter_code
_entity_poly.pdbx_strand_id
1 'polypeptide(L)'
;MLTGVGGRTGLRSVRVARGARATRGKRARWPRRLAWAAALALALAALFMLALSQSLTTALSSDGASNILQAQAMLHGNPLLRGWWTSDVSFYTTELPEYALVVAARGLSPDVVHICGALTYTLTVALAGLLARGRATGAAGLRRGAIAVAIMIAPSILGGTEVFLENPDHFGTSVPVLLVLLLLDWGEGRDDVLAPRWYVPVAVCALLAWTQVGDELSLTAATIPVAAVCALRLASCLARRRPRIELRWDGLLMAAGLISVAVARIAEQALRSIGGFDQRPVPGTRLASLGQLPANARVLYQSILLLFGANNPGVPKRALTISQHVPLVLSADFHVIGVLAAGAGLAAGIAVGFFGWRGWPARPGPPGSAGQISRPGRDVADRDRVNQILALAIVVTIAAGEFSTVLQSLTSAHEVAVLLPLGAVLAARTLPPLARPLAGRLAPARTATVVTAATVALAGWVAVGVAEAGYAATWAASPVPVQSVAAWLVAHHQRDGLAAYWQGTQTTVASGGRVLVAPVTASGVGAKHWEASSAWYQPSRYRATFVIAELHPTYAEDSLTEAAARARFGRPAAEYEVGGDVVMIYRYNLLTRLHGRAFPGPS
;
A
#
# COMPACT_ATOMS: atom_id res chain seq x y z
N MET A 1 5.21 -87.56 -6.45
CA MET A 1 6.65 -87.55 -6.25
C MET A 1 7.16 -86.12 -6.61
N LEU A 2 7.85 -85.49 -5.64
CA LEU A 2 8.84 -84.42 -5.75
C LEU A 2 8.32 -83.01 -6.14
N THR A 3 8.07 -82.13 -5.17
CA THR A 3 9.00 -81.28 -4.35
C THR A 3 9.69 -80.20 -5.15
N GLY A 4 9.50 -78.99 -4.76
CA GLY A 4 10.22 -77.83 -5.18
C GLY A 4 9.92 -76.62 -4.32
N VAL A 5 10.61 -76.49 -3.20
CA VAL A 5 10.68 -75.38 -2.27
C VAL A 5 11.58 -74.32 -2.89
N GLY A 6 11.26 -73.03 -2.78
CA GLY A 6 12.28 -72.01 -2.98
C GLY A 6 11.75 -70.60 -3.19
N GLY A 7 11.99 -69.72 -2.21
CA GLY A 7 12.21 -68.32 -2.51
C GLY A 7 11.37 -67.24 -1.82
N ARG A 8 11.26 -67.29 -0.48
CA ARG A 8 10.67 -66.19 0.33
C ARG A 8 11.77 -65.33 1.02
N THR A 9 12.79 -64.84 0.34
CA THR A 9 13.83 -64.02 0.98
C THR A 9 14.13 -62.66 0.29
N GLY A 10 13.50 -62.40 -0.88
CA GLY A 10 13.79 -61.16 -1.64
C GLY A 10 13.02 -59.90 -1.23
N LEU A 11 11.93 -60.01 -0.47
CA LEU A 11 11.01 -58.88 -0.23
C LEU A 11 11.29 -58.05 1.04
N ARG A 12 12.12 -58.52 1.97
CA ARG A 12 12.45 -57.75 3.20
C ARG A 12 13.58 -56.71 3.01
N SER A 13 14.56 -56.96 2.15
CA SER A 13 15.71 -56.05 1.93
C SER A 13 15.34 -54.79 1.14
N VAL A 14 14.36 -54.87 0.22
CA VAL A 14 13.93 -53.73 -0.60
C VAL A 14 13.10 -52.74 0.22
N ARG A 15 12.36 -53.15 1.23
CA ARG A 15 11.60 -52.23 2.10
C ARG A 15 12.49 -51.45 3.07
N VAL A 16 13.54 -52.03 3.60
CA VAL A 16 14.48 -51.34 4.52
C VAL A 16 15.33 -50.30 3.75
N ALA A 17 15.77 -50.60 2.53
CA ALA A 17 16.51 -49.68 1.71
C ALA A 17 15.68 -48.47 1.23
N ARG A 18 14.36 -48.63 0.97
CA ARG A 18 13.46 -47.51 0.65
C ARG A 18 13.17 -46.62 1.86
N GLY A 19 13.04 -47.17 3.07
CA GLY A 19 12.84 -46.41 4.31
C GLY A 19 14.06 -45.55 4.66
N ALA A 20 15.27 -46.11 4.53
CA ALA A 20 16.53 -45.38 4.81
C ALA A 20 16.83 -44.23 3.80
N ARG A 21 16.46 -44.40 2.52
CA ARG A 21 16.56 -43.29 1.53
C ARG A 21 15.53 -42.21 1.76
N ALA A 22 14.31 -42.52 2.19
CA ALA A 22 13.28 -41.54 2.47
C ALA A 22 13.59 -40.69 3.71
N THR A 23 14.20 -41.27 4.75
CA THR A 23 14.60 -40.52 5.96
C THR A 23 15.85 -39.67 5.76
N ARG A 24 16.83 -40.11 4.95
CA ARG A 24 17.99 -39.27 4.55
C ARG A 24 17.56 -38.05 3.72
N GLY A 25 16.60 -38.18 2.81
CA GLY A 25 16.07 -37.08 2.00
C GLY A 25 15.34 -36.03 2.82
N LYS A 26 14.69 -36.39 3.92
CA LYS A 26 14.01 -35.45 4.83
C LYS A 26 14.99 -34.66 5.70
N ARG A 27 16.04 -35.28 6.24
CA ARG A 27 17.07 -34.62 7.06
C ARG A 27 17.89 -33.58 6.27
N ALA A 28 18.18 -33.81 4.99
CA ALA A 28 18.93 -32.88 4.14
C ALA A 28 18.11 -31.66 3.66
N ARG A 29 16.76 -31.69 3.77
CA ARG A 29 15.90 -30.59 3.34
C ARG A 29 15.72 -29.50 4.41
N TRP A 30 15.85 -29.82 5.68
CA TRP A 30 15.67 -28.89 6.81
C TRP A 30 16.71 -27.76 6.84
N PRO A 31 18.03 -28.02 6.77
CA PRO A 31 19.03 -26.96 6.80
C PRO A 31 18.91 -26.00 5.60
N ARG A 32 18.55 -26.52 4.41
CA ARG A 32 18.30 -25.67 3.24
C ARG A 32 17.07 -24.75 3.43
N ARG A 33 16.00 -25.25 4.03
CA ARG A 33 14.81 -24.42 4.31
C ARG A 33 15.12 -23.31 5.32
N LEU A 34 15.86 -23.62 6.37
CA LEU A 34 16.31 -22.63 7.36
C LEU A 34 17.25 -21.59 6.73
N ALA A 35 18.19 -22.01 5.88
CA ALA A 35 19.08 -21.08 5.17
C ALA A 35 18.28 -20.14 4.24
N TRP A 36 17.28 -20.63 3.52
CA TRP A 36 16.41 -19.79 2.70
C TRP A 36 15.53 -18.86 3.53
N ALA A 37 15.01 -19.31 4.66
CA ALA A 37 14.24 -18.46 5.57
C ALA A 37 15.11 -17.36 6.18
N ALA A 38 16.33 -17.69 6.60
CA ALA A 38 17.31 -16.71 7.10
C ALA A 38 17.71 -15.70 6.02
N ALA A 39 17.99 -16.15 4.80
CA ALA A 39 18.33 -15.25 3.68
C ALA A 39 17.16 -14.31 3.35
N LEU A 40 15.92 -14.81 3.36
CA LEU A 40 14.74 -13.97 3.15
C LEU A 40 14.56 -12.95 4.29
N ALA A 41 14.72 -13.38 5.55
CA ALA A 41 14.62 -12.49 6.70
C ALA A 41 15.68 -11.37 6.64
N LEU A 42 16.92 -11.71 6.28
CA LEU A 42 17.99 -10.73 6.09
C LEU A 42 17.68 -9.75 4.94
N ALA A 43 17.16 -10.27 3.81
CA ALA A 43 16.78 -9.42 2.68
C ALA A 43 15.64 -8.46 3.04
N LEU A 44 14.63 -8.92 3.78
CA LEU A 44 13.53 -8.07 4.26
C LEU A 44 14.00 -7.05 5.30
N ALA A 45 14.91 -7.44 6.21
CA ALA A 45 15.51 -6.51 7.17
C ALA A 45 16.36 -5.45 6.46
N ALA A 46 17.14 -5.83 5.44
CA ALA A 46 17.91 -4.89 4.64
C ALA A 46 17.00 -3.92 3.87
N LEU A 47 15.93 -4.41 3.25
CA LEU A 47 14.94 -3.57 2.56
C LEU A 47 14.26 -2.61 3.53
N PHE A 48 13.86 -3.09 4.72
CA PHE A 48 13.29 -2.25 5.77
C PHE A 48 14.25 -1.14 6.20
N MET A 49 15.52 -1.46 6.44
CA MET A 49 16.52 -0.46 6.85
C MET A 49 16.80 0.57 5.75
N LEU A 50 16.83 0.15 4.47
CA LEU A 50 16.97 1.07 3.34
C LEU A 50 15.73 1.98 3.21
N ALA A 51 14.52 1.41 3.30
CA ALA A 51 13.27 2.16 3.26
C ALA A 51 13.17 3.14 4.44
N LEU A 52 13.56 2.72 5.65
CA LEU A 52 13.58 3.58 6.83
C LEU A 52 14.57 4.75 6.66
N SER A 53 15.80 4.46 6.19
CA SER A 53 16.80 5.51 5.95
C SER A 53 16.31 6.50 4.90
N GLN A 54 15.63 6.04 3.86
CA GLN A 54 15.04 6.89 2.84
C GLN A 54 13.83 7.67 3.38
N SER A 55 12.95 7.05 4.18
CA SER A 55 11.83 7.71 4.84
C SER A 55 12.29 8.87 5.74
N LEU A 56 13.37 8.69 6.48
CA LEU A 56 13.94 9.75 7.33
C LEU A 56 14.41 10.98 6.54
N THR A 57 14.52 10.91 5.22
CA THR A 57 14.81 12.09 4.38
C THR A 57 13.58 12.96 4.10
N THR A 58 12.38 12.49 4.40
CA THR A 58 11.13 13.27 4.34
C THR A 58 10.87 13.99 5.65
N ALA A 59 10.06 15.02 5.61
CA ALA A 59 9.60 15.70 6.83
C ALA A 59 8.45 14.92 7.48
N LEU A 60 8.26 15.12 8.79
CA LEU A 60 7.05 14.66 9.46
C LEU A 60 5.82 15.34 8.85
N SER A 61 4.85 14.58 8.33
CA SER A 61 3.56 15.12 7.87
C SER A 61 2.57 15.30 9.03
N SER A 62 1.57 16.15 8.84
CA SER A 62 0.50 16.33 9.84
C SER A 62 -0.45 15.13 9.88
N ASP A 63 -0.69 14.51 8.72
CA ASP A 63 -1.52 13.32 8.59
C ASP A 63 -0.86 12.14 9.33
N GLY A 64 0.43 11.92 9.12
CA GLY A 64 1.20 10.93 9.87
C GLY A 64 1.25 11.24 11.38
N ALA A 65 1.41 12.50 11.78
CA ALA A 65 1.36 12.91 13.18
C ALA A 65 -0.01 12.67 13.80
N SER A 66 -1.09 12.92 13.05
CA SER A 66 -2.45 12.64 13.48
C SER A 66 -2.70 11.14 13.68
N ASN A 67 -2.21 10.30 12.77
CA ASN A 67 -2.29 8.85 12.90
C ASN A 67 -1.57 8.34 14.17
N ILE A 68 -0.41 8.94 14.52
CA ILE A 68 0.27 8.66 15.79
C ILE A 68 -0.63 9.01 16.99
N LEU A 69 -1.26 10.19 16.98
CA LEU A 69 -2.12 10.64 18.08
C LEU A 69 -3.40 9.81 18.20
N GLN A 70 -3.99 9.39 17.08
CA GLN A 70 -5.12 8.46 17.04
C GLN A 70 -4.72 7.09 17.62
N ALA A 71 -3.58 6.54 17.18
CA ALA A 71 -3.05 5.30 17.71
C ALA A 71 -2.77 5.37 19.21
N GLN A 72 -2.21 6.48 19.69
CA GLN A 72 -2.02 6.74 21.12
C GLN A 72 -3.36 6.76 21.87
N ALA A 73 -4.37 7.42 21.33
CA ALA A 73 -5.71 7.45 21.93
C ALA A 73 -6.31 6.04 22.04
N MET A 74 -6.14 5.20 21.01
CA MET A 74 -6.60 3.81 21.03
C MET A 74 -5.92 3.02 22.16
N LEU A 75 -4.62 3.16 22.33
CA LEU A 75 -3.84 2.49 23.39
C LEU A 75 -4.21 2.98 24.81
N HIS A 76 -4.67 4.22 24.95
CA HIS A 76 -5.04 4.81 26.23
C HIS A 76 -6.56 4.74 26.53
N GLY A 77 -7.23 3.71 26.04
CA GLY A 77 -8.62 3.38 26.41
C GLY A 77 -9.69 3.97 25.50
N ASN A 78 -9.31 4.54 24.38
CA ASN A 78 -10.27 4.98 23.35
C ASN A 78 -10.12 4.20 22.02
N PRO A 79 -10.29 2.85 22.02
CA PRO A 79 -10.07 2.04 20.83
C PRO A 79 -11.03 2.36 19.68
N LEU A 80 -12.21 2.95 19.98
CA LEU A 80 -13.21 3.34 18.98
C LEU A 80 -13.00 4.78 18.49
N LEU A 81 -11.97 5.48 18.92
CA LEU A 81 -11.69 6.88 18.61
C LEU A 81 -12.90 7.79 18.87
N ARG A 82 -13.60 7.58 19.99
CA ARG A 82 -14.76 8.39 20.38
C ARG A 82 -14.38 9.86 20.46
N GLY A 83 -15.19 10.70 19.83
CA GLY A 83 -14.95 12.12 19.78
C GLY A 83 -13.87 12.58 18.80
N TRP A 84 -13.35 11.69 17.95
CA TRP A 84 -12.44 12.04 16.89
C TRP A 84 -13.16 12.34 15.58
N TRP A 85 -12.75 13.39 14.92
CA TRP A 85 -12.98 13.58 13.50
C TRP A 85 -11.79 12.97 12.76
N THR A 86 -12.03 12.06 11.84
CA THR A 86 -11.02 11.55 10.90
C THR A 86 -11.10 12.32 9.59
N SER A 87 -10.19 12.05 8.66
CA SER A 87 -10.28 12.50 7.27
C SER A 87 -11.44 11.78 6.53
N ASP A 88 -11.49 11.92 5.23
CA ASP A 88 -12.38 11.16 4.34
C ASP A 88 -12.06 9.66 4.32
N VAL A 89 -10.86 9.30 4.77
CA VAL A 89 -10.41 7.93 5.01
C VAL A 89 -10.12 7.75 6.50
N SER A 90 -10.63 6.68 7.08
CA SER A 90 -10.48 6.48 8.52
C SER A 90 -9.14 5.86 8.91
N PHE A 91 -8.49 5.13 8.00
CA PHE A 91 -7.33 4.28 8.23
C PHE A 91 -7.47 3.30 9.43
N TYR A 92 -8.68 3.20 9.96
CA TYR A 92 -8.98 2.54 11.23
C TYR A 92 -8.62 1.06 11.24
N THR A 93 -8.83 0.38 10.13
CA THR A 93 -8.55 -1.05 9.99
C THR A 93 -7.30 -1.34 9.16
N THR A 94 -6.76 -0.38 8.44
CA THR A 94 -5.59 -0.56 7.56
C THR A 94 -4.30 -0.14 8.26
N GLU A 95 -4.06 1.13 8.47
CA GLU A 95 -2.80 1.69 8.96
C GLU A 95 -2.78 1.86 10.50
N LEU A 96 -3.88 2.30 11.12
CA LEU A 96 -3.89 2.59 12.56
C LEU A 96 -3.50 1.41 13.46
N PRO A 97 -3.81 0.13 13.15
CA PRO A 97 -3.29 -1.00 13.91
C PRO A 97 -1.76 -1.11 13.89
N GLU A 98 -1.13 -0.78 12.75
CA GLU A 98 0.33 -0.74 12.62
C GLU A 98 0.91 0.41 13.45
N TYR A 99 0.34 1.62 13.32
CA TYR A 99 0.71 2.76 14.16
C TYR A 99 0.59 2.44 15.65
N ALA A 100 -0.48 1.77 16.08
CA ALA A 100 -0.69 1.39 17.47
C ALA A 100 0.42 0.44 17.97
N LEU A 101 0.82 -0.55 17.16
CA LEU A 101 1.92 -1.46 17.51
C LEU A 101 3.25 -0.71 17.66
N VAL A 102 3.55 0.21 16.73
CA VAL A 102 4.80 0.97 16.75
C VAL A 102 4.81 1.98 17.90
N VAL A 103 3.70 2.68 18.15
CA VAL A 103 3.53 3.60 19.30
C VAL A 103 3.66 2.84 20.63
N ALA A 104 3.09 1.63 20.74
CA ALA A 104 3.25 0.80 21.95
C ALA A 104 4.72 0.44 22.23
N ALA A 105 5.53 0.26 21.18
CA ALA A 105 6.94 -0.08 21.31
C ALA A 105 7.87 1.13 21.47
N ARG A 106 7.58 2.28 20.84
CA ARG A 106 8.46 3.45 20.75
C ARG A 106 7.99 4.65 21.58
N GLY A 107 6.72 4.65 21.99
CA GLY A 107 6.08 5.84 22.55
C GLY A 107 5.72 6.85 21.48
N LEU A 108 5.30 8.05 21.92
CA LEU A 108 4.95 9.17 21.07
C LEU A 108 6.24 9.84 20.55
N SER A 109 6.57 9.59 19.29
CA SER A 109 7.80 10.08 18.64
C SER A 109 7.56 10.31 17.15
N PRO A 110 8.19 11.33 16.53
CA PRO A 110 8.21 11.49 15.07
C PRO A 110 8.68 10.26 14.30
N ASP A 111 9.61 9.47 14.85
CA ASP A 111 10.15 8.27 14.22
C ASP A 111 9.08 7.22 13.88
N VAL A 112 7.94 7.25 14.57
CA VAL A 112 6.85 6.28 14.36
C VAL A 112 6.35 6.31 12.93
N VAL A 113 6.17 7.50 12.33
CA VAL A 113 5.71 7.64 10.94
C VAL A 113 6.68 6.94 9.98
N HIS A 114 7.98 7.21 10.15
CA HIS A 114 9.02 6.63 9.29
C HIS A 114 9.12 5.11 9.43
N ILE A 115 8.95 4.60 10.64
CA ILE A 115 8.93 3.15 10.89
C ILE A 115 7.71 2.51 10.21
N CYS A 116 6.52 3.09 10.33
CA CYS A 116 5.31 2.60 9.68
C CYS A 116 5.45 2.65 8.15
N GLY A 117 5.89 3.78 7.56
CA GLY A 117 6.12 3.88 6.13
C GLY A 117 7.08 2.80 5.60
N ALA A 118 8.22 2.61 6.28
CA ALA A 118 9.20 1.59 5.91
C ALA A 118 8.66 0.15 6.06
N LEU A 119 7.86 -0.12 7.10
CA LEU A 119 7.28 -1.44 7.36
C LEU A 119 6.22 -1.77 6.32
N THR A 120 5.26 -0.87 6.09
CA THR A 120 4.23 -1.00 5.05
C THR A 120 4.85 -1.22 3.67
N TYR A 121 5.88 -0.43 3.31
CA TYR A 121 6.57 -0.59 2.03
C TYR A 121 7.23 -1.97 1.91
N THR A 122 7.95 -2.39 2.93
CA THR A 122 8.62 -3.70 2.97
C THR A 122 7.61 -4.85 2.84
N LEU A 123 6.48 -4.78 3.55
CA LEU A 123 5.40 -5.76 3.46
C LEU A 123 4.80 -5.79 2.05
N THR A 124 4.54 -4.63 1.46
CA THR A 124 3.98 -4.53 0.10
C THR A 124 4.92 -5.15 -0.94
N VAL A 125 6.23 -4.87 -0.89
CA VAL A 125 7.22 -5.48 -1.79
C VAL A 125 7.30 -6.99 -1.58
N ALA A 126 7.28 -7.47 -0.34
CA ALA A 126 7.29 -8.89 -0.02
C ALA A 126 6.04 -9.61 -0.56
N LEU A 127 4.85 -9.07 -0.32
CA LEU A 127 3.58 -9.63 -0.77
C LEU A 127 3.47 -9.60 -2.30
N ALA A 128 3.91 -8.50 -2.95
CA ALA A 128 3.96 -8.40 -4.40
C ALA A 128 4.90 -9.46 -5.00
N GLY A 129 6.10 -9.66 -4.43
CA GLY A 129 7.02 -10.71 -4.83
C GLY A 129 6.44 -12.12 -4.68
N LEU A 130 5.74 -12.39 -3.59
CA LEU A 130 5.03 -13.65 -3.35
C LEU A 130 3.89 -13.88 -4.34
N LEU A 131 3.06 -12.87 -4.59
CA LEU A 131 1.96 -12.94 -5.54
C LEU A 131 2.46 -13.07 -6.98
N ALA A 132 3.53 -12.37 -7.34
CA ALA A 132 4.18 -12.49 -8.65
C ALA A 132 4.73 -13.90 -8.87
N ARG A 133 5.36 -14.49 -7.87
CA ARG A 133 5.79 -15.88 -7.90
C ARG A 133 4.60 -16.82 -8.17
N GLY A 134 3.49 -16.58 -7.50
CA GLY A 134 2.27 -17.41 -7.60
C GLY A 134 2.60 -18.90 -7.43
N ARG A 135 2.07 -19.73 -8.32
CA ARG A 135 2.28 -21.20 -8.32
C ARG A 135 3.57 -21.64 -9.03
N ALA A 136 4.32 -20.72 -9.62
CA ALA A 136 5.57 -21.08 -10.29
C ALA A 136 6.60 -21.55 -9.27
N THR A 137 7.30 -22.66 -9.59
CA THR A 137 8.29 -23.28 -8.71
C THR A 137 9.72 -23.11 -9.28
N GLY A 138 10.71 -23.30 -8.42
CA GLY A 138 12.13 -23.23 -8.81
C GLY A 138 12.51 -21.88 -9.42
N ALA A 139 13.39 -21.88 -10.41
CA ALA A 139 13.92 -20.68 -11.05
C ALA A 139 12.85 -19.80 -11.72
N ALA A 140 11.75 -20.39 -12.22
CA ALA A 140 10.67 -19.63 -12.84
C ALA A 140 9.93 -18.77 -11.79
N GLY A 141 9.65 -19.32 -10.62
CA GLY A 141 9.03 -18.59 -9.52
C GLY A 141 9.96 -17.50 -8.97
N LEU A 142 11.25 -17.82 -8.82
CA LEU A 142 12.24 -16.84 -8.37
C LEU A 142 12.36 -15.66 -9.33
N ARG A 143 12.42 -15.91 -10.65
CA ARG A 143 12.47 -14.84 -11.66
C ARG A 143 11.24 -13.95 -11.63
N ARG A 144 10.04 -14.52 -11.48
CA ARG A 144 8.81 -13.71 -11.36
C ARG A 144 8.84 -12.81 -10.13
N GLY A 145 9.17 -13.38 -8.96
CA GLY A 145 9.33 -12.60 -7.75
C GLY A 145 10.37 -11.48 -7.90
N ALA A 146 11.54 -11.82 -8.49
CA ALA A 146 12.61 -10.85 -8.71
C ALA A 146 12.23 -9.71 -9.68
N ILE A 147 11.42 -9.95 -10.71
CA ILE A 147 10.91 -8.88 -11.60
C ILE A 147 10.02 -7.91 -10.82
N ALA A 148 9.08 -8.42 -10.02
CA ALA A 148 8.21 -7.55 -9.23
C ALA A 148 9.03 -6.72 -8.21
N VAL A 149 9.98 -7.36 -7.54
CA VAL A 149 10.89 -6.68 -6.59
C VAL A 149 11.74 -5.64 -7.33
N ALA A 150 12.31 -5.96 -8.51
CA ALA A 150 13.14 -5.02 -9.27
C ALA A 150 12.37 -3.74 -9.68
N ILE A 151 11.07 -3.86 -9.98
CA ILE A 151 10.23 -2.69 -10.30
C ILE A 151 10.00 -1.82 -9.06
N MET A 152 9.96 -2.43 -7.86
CA MET A 152 9.52 -1.74 -6.62
C MET A 152 10.66 -1.39 -5.66
N ILE A 153 11.89 -1.90 -5.87
CA ILE A 153 12.91 -1.93 -4.81
C ILE A 153 13.37 -0.56 -4.31
N ALA A 154 13.28 0.45 -5.14
CA ALA A 154 13.71 1.80 -4.81
C ALA A 154 12.64 2.82 -5.22
N PRO A 155 11.88 3.40 -4.27
CA PRO A 155 11.09 4.59 -4.55
C PRO A 155 12.00 5.74 -5.01
N SER A 156 11.55 6.49 -6.00
CA SER A 156 12.29 7.68 -6.44
C SER A 156 12.46 8.68 -5.29
N ILE A 157 13.67 9.19 -5.11
CA ILE A 157 13.97 10.25 -4.13
C ILE A 157 13.17 11.53 -4.44
N LEU A 158 12.78 11.72 -5.69
CA LEU A 158 12.08 12.91 -6.16
C LEU A 158 10.56 12.69 -6.24
N GLY A 159 9.93 12.50 -5.11
CA GLY A 159 8.48 12.38 -4.96
C GLY A 159 7.99 10.97 -4.65
N GLY A 160 8.62 9.90 -5.17
CA GLY A 160 8.26 8.54 -4.79
C GLY A 160 8.44 8.28 -3.30
N THR A 161 9.49 8.83 -2.69
CA THR A 161 9.70 8.76 -1.23
C THR A 161 8.56 9.40 -0.46
N GLU A 162 8.07 10.55 -0.91
CA GLU A 162 6.94 11.24 -0.25
C GLU A 162 5.65 10.41 -0.35
N VAL A 163 5.37 9.81 -1.52
CA VAL A 163 4.15 9.01 -1.72
C VAL A 163 4.15 7.69 -0.95
N PHE A 164 5.31 7.04 -0.80
CA PHE A 164 5.37 5.68 -0.26
C PHE A 164 5.93 5.58 1.16
N LEU A 165 6.73 6.56 1.57
CA LEU A 165 7.56 6.44 2.77
C LEU A 165 7.42 7.62 3.74
N GLU A 166 6.81 8.74 3.34
CA GLU A 166 6.55 9.86 4.25
C GLU A 166 5.55 9.45 5.34
N ASN A 167 4.44 8.87 4.90
CA ASN A 167 3.49 8.14 5.73
C ASN A 167 2.82 7.06 4.85
N PRO A 168 2.24 5.99 5.43
CA PRO A 168 1.64 4.91 4.63
C PRO A 168 0.26 5.24 4.04
N ASP A 169 -0.20 6.49 4.07
CA ASP A 169 -1.49 6.94 3.54
C ASP A 169 -1.86 6.24 2.25
N HIS A 170 -3.10 5.76 2.15
CA HIS A 170 -3.65 5.01 1.03
C HIS A 170 -2.75 3.87 0.49
N PHE A 171 -1.42 4.03 0.53
CA PHE A 171 -0.49 2.99 0.10
C PHE A 171 -0.57 1.76 1.03
N GLY A 172 -0.89 1.95 2.30
CA GLY A 172 -1.13 0.87 3.27
C GLY A 172 -2.25 -0.08 2.83
N THR A 173 -3.25 0.41 2.11
CA THR A 173 -4.30 -0.38 1.48
C THR A 173 -3.77 -1.42 0.48
N SER A 174 -2.57 -1.23 -0.06
CA SER A 174 -1.91 -2.23 -0.92
C SER A 174 -1.67 -3.56 -0.19
N VAL A 175 -1.41 -3.54 1.10
CA VAL A 175 -1.14 -4.75 1.90
C VAL A 175 -2.36 -5.68 1.92
N PRO A 176 -3.54 -5.28 2.42
CA PRO A 176 -4.71 -6.15 2.42
C PRO A 176 -5.22 -6.47 1.00
N VAL A 177 -5.08 -5.59 0.02
CA VAL A 177 -5.41 -5.88 -1.39
C VAL A 177 -4.55 -7.03 -1.92
N LEU A 178 -3.24 -6.99 -1.69
CA LEU A 178 -2.35 -8.08 -2.09
C LEU A 178 -2.63 -9.38 -1.33
N LEU A 179 -3.04 -9.30 -0.06
CA LEU A 179 -3.47 -10.47 0.72
C LEU A 179 -4.74 -11.09 0.14
N VAL A 180 -5.74 -10.31 -0.28
CA VAL A 180 -6.93 -10.81 -1.00
C VAL A 180 -6.51 -11.56 -2.26
N LEU A 181 -5.63 -10.98 -3.08
CA LEU A 181 -5.16 -11.61 -4.31
C LEU A 181 -4.34 -12.88 -4.05
N LEU A 182 -3.52 -12.91 -3.00
CA LEU A 182 -2.79 -14.10 -2.56
C LEU A 182 -3.75 -15.20 -2.09
N LEU A 183 -4.78 -14.83 -1.34
CA LEU A 183 -5.81 -15.76 -0.89
C LEU A 183 -6.58 -16.38 -2.06
N LEU A 184 -6.89 -15.59 -3.08
CA LEU A 184 -7.49 -16.07 -4.32
C LEU A 184 -6.55 -16.99 -5.10
N ASP A 185 -5.27 -16.62 -5.27
CA ASP A 185 -4.26 -17.45 -5.95
C ASP A 185 -4.05 -18.79 -5.23
N TRP A 186 -4.03 -18.77 -3.91
CA TRP A 186 -3.91 -19.97 -3.09
C TRP A 186 -5.19 -20.82 -3.09
N GLY A 187 -6.37 -20.19 -3.06
CA GLY A 187 -7.68 -20.84 -3.05
C GLY A 187 -8.01 -21.61 -4.31
N GLU A 188 -7.43 -21.26 -5.44
CA GLU A 188 -7.63 -21.95 -6.72
C GLU A 188 -7.05 -23.37 -6.79
N GLY A 189 -6.50 -23.92 -5.72
CA GLY A 189 -6.11 -25.33 -5.56
C GLY A 189 -5.05 -25.84 -6.55
N ARG A 190 -4.16 -26.70 -6.04
CA ARG A 190 -3.41 -27.67 -6.84
C ARG A 190 -4.35 -28.86 -7.08
N ASP A 191 -4.56 -29.15 -8.37
CA ASP A 191 -5.02 -30.41 -8.91
C ASP A 191 -6.04 -31.26 -8.13
N ASP A 192 -7.18 -31.51 -8.76
CA ASP A 192 -8.07 -32.68 -8.68
C ASP A 192 -8.88 -32.95 -7.41
N VAL A 193 -8.78 -32.22 -6.34
CA VAL A 193 -9.73 -32.40 -5.24
C VAL A 193 -10.73 -31.24 -5.26
N LEU A 194 -11.82 -31.51 -5.89
CA LEU A 194 -13.04 -30.76 -6.14
C LEU A 194 -13.81 -30.29 -4.89
N ALA A 195 -13.18 -30.15 -3.74
CA ALA A 195 -13.81 -29.50 -2.61
C ALA A 195 -13.42 -28.00 -2.65
N PRO A 196 -14.31 -27.11 -3.08
CA PRO A 196 -14.05 -25.69 -2.96
C PRO A 196 -13.80 -25.40 -1.48
N ARG A 197 -12.68 -24.77 -1.19
CA ARG A 197 -12.34 -24.31 0.16
C ARG A 197 -13.33 -23.22 0.54
N TRP A 198 -14.51 -23.61 1.04
CA TRP A 198 -15.67 -22.74 1.30
C TRP A 198 -15.31 -21.50 2.14
N TYR A 199 -14.28 -21.61 2.98
CA TYR A 199 -13.80 -20.51 3.81
C TYR A 199 -13.06 -19.40 3.02
N VAL A 200 -12.58 -19.67 1.79
CA VAL A 200 -11.88 -18.66 0.99
C VAL A 200 -12.80 -17.51 0.58
N PRO A 201 -14.01 -17.74 0.01
CA PRO A 201 -14.94 -16.64 -0.24
C PRO A 201 -15.31 -15.85 1.03
N VAL A 202 -15.47 -16.53 2.16
CA VAL A 202 -15.76 -15.88 3.45
C VAL A 202 -14.57 -15.01 3.90
N ALA A 203 -13.34 -15.52 3.81
CA ALA A 203 -12.15 -14.79 4.16
C ALA A 203 -11.90 -13.62 3.19
N VAL A 204 -12.18 -13.78 1.89
CA VAL A 204 -12.15 -12.69 0.90
C VAL A 204 -13.17 -11.62 1.26
N CYS A 205 -14.41 -11.99 1.56
CA CYS A 205 -15.46 -11.05 2.00
C CYS A 205 -15.02 -10.27 3.24
N ALA A 206 -14.55 -10.98 4.26
CA ALA A 206 -14.12 -10.37 5.52
C ALA A 206 -12.94 -9.42 5.31
N LEU A 207 -11.94 -9.83 4.53
CA LEU A 207 -10.75 -9.00 4.28
C LEU A 207 -11.07 -7.79 3.40
N LEU A 208 -11.94 -7.92 2.39
CA LEU A 208 -12.42 -6.79 1.61
C LEU A 208 -13.24 -5.81 2.46
N ALA A 209 -14.16 -6.31 3.30
CA ALA A 209 -14.93 -5.46 4.20
C ALA A 209 -14.02 -4.73 5.22
N TRP A 210 -13.07 -5.46 5.81
CA TRP A 210 -12.07 -4.90 6.69
C TRP A 210 -11.30 -3.75 6.02
N THR A 211 -10.84 -3.95 4.79
CA THR A 211 -10.08 -2.93 4.04
C THR A 211 -10.94 -1.71 3.73
N GLN A 212 -12.20 -1.91 3.32
CA GLN A 212 -13.13 -0.82 2.97
C GLN A 212 -13.48 0.08 4.17
N VAL A 213 -13.55 -0.47 5.39
CA VAL A 213 -13.74 0.34 6.61
C VAL A 213 -12.55 1.27 6.85
N GLY A 214 -11.34 0.85 6.50
CA GLY A 214 -10.14 1.67 6.61
C GLY A 214 -9.97 2.63 5.44
N ASP A 215 -10.17 2.12 4.21
CA ASP A 215 -9.93 2.88 2.99
C ASP A 215 -10.83 2.41 1.84
N GLU A 216 -11.70 3.29 1.36
CA GLU A 216 -12.63 3.03 0.25
C GLU A 216 -11.94 2.85 -1.10
N LEU A 217 -10.68 3.27 -1.30
CA LEU A 217 -9.92 3.03 -2.53
C LEU A 217 -9.78 1.54 -2.85
N SER A 218 -9.90 0.69 -1.84
CA SER A 218 -9.98 -0.77 -2.03
C SER A 218 -11.15 -1.23 -2.89
N LEU A 219 -12.20 -0.40 -3.07
CA LEU A 219 -13.29 -0.67 -4.00
C LEU A 219 -12.76 -0.78 -5.43
N THR A 220 -11.95 0.18 -5.86
CA THR A 220 -11.38 0.23 -7.21
C THR A 220 -10.23 -0.76 -7.38
N ALA A 221 -9.40 -0.92 -6.35
CA ALA A 221 -8.21 -1.76 -6.38
C ALA A 221 -8.49 -3.27 -6.26
N ALA A 222 -9.62 -3.67 -5.63
CA ALA A 222 -9.90 -5.09 -5.38
C ALA A 222 -11.38 -5.45 -5.53
N THR A 223 -12.30 -4.77 -4.85
CA THR A 223 -13.69 -5.23 -4.70
C THR A 223 -14.43 -5.28 -6.03
N ILE A 224 -14.44 -4.19 -6.78
CA ILE A 224 -15.07 -4.11 -8.12
C ILE A 224 -14.39 -5.09 -9.09
N PRO A 225 -13.05 -5.14 -9.19
CA PRO A 225 -12.36 -6.10 -10.04
C PRO A 225 -12.67 -7.57 -9.72
N VAL A 226 -12.71 -7.96 -8.45
CA VAL A 226 -13.05 -9.31 -8.01
C VAL A 226 -14.48 -9.65 -8.41
N ALA A 227 -15.46 -8.81 -8.08
CA ALA A 227 -16.85 -9.03 -8.40
C ALA A 227 -17.09 -9.09 -9.92
N ALA A 228 -16.54 -8.16 -10.68
CA ALA A 228 -16.74 -8.06 -12.12
C ALA A 228 -16.07 -9.22 -12.89
N VAL A 229 -14.84 -9.59 -12.56
CA VAL A 229 -14.18 -10.75 -13.18
C VAL A 229 -14.94 -12.03 -12.87
N CYS A 230 -15.36 -12.24 -11.62
CA CYS A 230 -16.16 -13.41 -11.27
C CYS A 230 -17.52 -13.43 -11.96
N ALA A 231 -18.19 -12.27 -12.12
CA ALA A 231 -19.42 -12.14 -12.90
C ALA A 231 -19.23 -12.52 -14.38
N LEU A 232 -18.16 -12.01 -15.03
CA LEU A 232 -17.82 -12.35 -16.41
C LEU A 232 -17.52 -13.84 -16.58
N ARG A 233 -16.80 -14.45 -15.63
CA ARG A 233 -16.50 -15.87 -15.63
C ARG A 233 -17.76 -16.70 -15.42
N LEU A 234 -18.62 -16.29 -14.49
CA LEU A 234 -19.92 -16.92 -14.25
C LEU A 234 -20.81 -16.89 -15.49
N ALA A 235 -20.93 -15.72 -16.15
CA ALA A 235 -21.67 -15.57 -17.41
C ALA A 235 -21.10 -16.49 -18.51
N SER A 236 -19.77 -16.56 -18.64
CA SER A 236 -19.10 -17.46 -19.58
C SER A 236 -19.37 -18.95 -19.28
N CYS A 237 -19.34 -19.33 -18.01
CA CYS A 237 -19.65 -20.70 -17.59
C CYS A 237 -21.12 -21.06 -17.86
N LEU A 238 -22.05 -20.15 -17.59
CA LEU A 238 -23.48 -20.32 -17.88
C LEU A 238 -23.74 -20.49 -19.38
N ALA A 239 -23.19 -19.60 -20.21
CA ALA A 239 -23.35 -19.66 -21.67
C ALA A 239 -22.83 -20.97 -22.26
N ARG A 240 -21.84 -21.62 -21.65
CA ARG A 240 -21.23 -22.86 -22.12
C ARG A 240 -21.68 -24.12 -21.36
N ARG A 241 -22.66 -23.99 -20.48
CA ARG A 241 -23.21 -25.09 -19.67
C ARG A 241 -22.13 -25.88 -18.93
N ARG A 242 -21.17 -25.18 -18.32
CA ARG A 242 -20.07 -25.78 -17.56
C ARG A 242 -20.55 -26.45 -16.25
N PRO A 243 -19.70 -27.31 -15.63
CA PRO A 243 -20.05 -27.98 -14.39
C PRO A 243 -20.48 -27.00 -13.28
N ARG A 244 -21.50 -27.40 -12.50
CA ARG A 244 -22.08 -26.58 -11.42
C ARG A 244 -21.05 -26.12 -10.39
N ILE A 245 -19.93 -26.80 -10.25
CA ILE A 245 -18.89 -26.47 -9.26
C ILE A 245 -18.13 -25.20 -9.63
N GLU A 246 -17.81 -25.00 -10.91
CA GLU A 246 -17.17 -23.76 -11.40
C GLU A 246 -18.12 -22.56 -11.24
N LEU A 247 -19.41 -22.75 -11.55
CA LEU A 247 -20.47 -21.77 -11.36
C LEU A 247 -20.59 -21.34 -9.89
N ARG A 248 -20.57 -22.32 -8.95
CA ARG A 248 -20.64 -22.03 -7.51
C ARG A 248 -19.45 -21.22 -7.04
N TRP A 249 -18.25 -21.56 -7.49
CA TRP A 249 -17.03 -20.89 -7.05
C TRP A 249 -16.98 -19.43 -7.49
N ASP A 250 -17.19 -19.15 -8.76
CA ASP A 250 -17.24 -17.77 -9.28
C ASP A 250 -18.44 -16.99 -8.69
N GLY A 251 -19.59 -17.66 -8.50
CA GLY A 251 -20.75 -17.07 -7.85
C GLY A 251 -20.50 -16.69 -6.39
N LEU A 252 -19.83 -17.54 -5.61
CA LEU A 252 -19.48 -17.25 -4.22
C LEU A 252 -18.46 -16.11 -4.10
N LEU A 253 -17.47 -16.03 -4.99
CA LEU A 253 -16.48 -14.94 -4.99
C LEU A 253 -17.11 -13.62 -5.45
N MET A 254 -17.99 -13.64 -6.44
CA MET A 254 -18.78 -12.46 -6.83
C MET A 254 -19.64 -11.98 -5.65
N ALA A 255 -20.36 -12.90 -5.00
CA ALA A 255 -21.16 -12.57 -3.82
C ALA A 255 -20.29 -12.03 -2.67
N ALA A 256 -19.10 -12.60 -2.45
CA ALA A 256 -18.16 -12.12 -1.45
C ALA A 256 -17.75 -10.66 -1.70
N GLY A 257 -17.45 -10.29 -2.95
CA GLY A 257 -17.18 -8.90 -3.31
C GLY A 257 -18.35 -7.96 -3.04
N LEU A 258 -19.57 -8.35 -3.44
CA LEU A 258 -20.77 -7.52 -3.25
C LEU A 258 -21.18 -7.42 -1.77
N ILE A 259 -21.16 -8.54 -1.04
CA ILE A 259 -21.53 -8.58 0.38
C ILE A 259 -20.51 -7.80 1.21
N SER A 260 -19.22 -7.78 0.84
CA SER A 260 -18.20 -7.03 1.58
C SER A 260 -18.53 -5.55 1.69
N VAL A 261 -19.13 -4.95 0.64
CA VAL A 261 -19.56 -3.55 0.65
C VAL A 261 -20.66 -3.32 1.69
N ALA A 262 -21.67 -4.19 1.72
CA ALA A 262 -22.74 -4.08 2.70
C ALA A 262 -22.21 -4.29 4.14
N VAL A 263 -21.31 -5.25 4.33
CA VAL A 263 -20.69 -5.51 5.64
C VAL A 263 -19.85 -4.32 6.10
N ALA A 264 -19.05 -3.71 5.22
CA ALA A 264 -18.28 -2.51 5.56
C ALA A 264 -19.20 -1.36 5.98
N ARG A 265 -20.25 -1.06 5.20
CA ARG A 265 -21.21 0.01 5.53
C ARG A 265 -21.96 -0.25 6.85
N ILE A 266 -22.35 -1.48 7.11
CA ILE A 266 -22.96 -1.86 8.40
C ILE A 266 -21.97 -1.67 9.54
N ALA A 267 -20.70 -2.06 9.36
CA ALA A 267 -19.67 -1.89 10.38
C ALA A 267 -19.40 -0.40 10.67
N GLU A 268 -19.27 0.44 9.65
CA GLU A 268 -19.11 1.90 9.80
C GLU A 268 -20.30 2.52 10.53
N GLN A 269 -21.51 2.16 10.13
CA GLN A 269 -22.72 2.67 10.79
C GLN A 269 -22.81 2.19 12.24
N ALA A 270 -22.46 0.94 12.52
CA ALA A 270 -22.39 0.40 13.88
C ALA A 270 -21.34 1.16 14.73
N LEU A 271 -20.15 1.41 14.19
CA LEU A 271 -19.12 2.20 14.86
C LEU A 271 -19.63 3.61 15.20
N ARG A 272 -20.28 4.28 14.26
CA ARG A 272 -20.89 5.61 14.50
C ARG A 272 -22.00 5.55 15.55
N SER A 273 -22.90 4.55 15.50
CA SER A 273 -24.03 4.42 16.43
C SER A 273 -23.61 4.19 17.88
N ILE A 274 -22.46 3.55 18.12
CA ILE A 274 -21.89 3.37 19.46
C ILE A 274 -20.96 4.54 19.87
N GLY A 275 -20.97 5.63 19.09
CA GLY A 275 -20.21 6.86 19.38
C GLY A 275 -18.74 6.77 19.01
N GLY A 276 -18.35 5.96 18.01
CA GLY A 276 -17.01 5.90 17.43
C GLY A 276 -16.64 7.21 16.71
N PHE A 277 -15.57 7.15 15.90
CA PHE A 277 -15.09 8.30 15.13
C PHE A 277 -16.13 8.81 14.12
N ASP A 278 -16.01 10.07 13.75
CA ASP A 278 -16.82 10.74 12.72
C ASP A 278 -15.94 11.04 11.51
N GLN A 279 -16.14 10.27 10.44
CA GLN A 279 -15.41 10.41 9.19
C GLN A 279 -15.92 11.61 8.40
N ARG A 280 -15.01 12.44 7.93
CA ARG A 280 -15.32 13.69 7.23
C ARG A 280 -15.07 13.55 5.73
N PRO A 281 -16.09 13.73 4.88
CA PRO A 281 -15.89 13.67 3.44
C PRO A 281 -15.01 14.84 2.97
N VAL A 282 -14.15 14.59 1.98
CA VAL A 282 -13.47 15.68 1.27
C VAL A 282 -14.50 16.54 0.54
N PRO A 283 -14.57 17.84 0.83
CA PRO A 283 -15.46 18.72 0.12
C PRO A 283 -15.18 18.71 -1.39
N GLY A 284 -16.17 18.40 -2.19
CA GLY A 284 -16.07 18.52 -3.65
C GLY A 284 -15.65 17.26 -4.42
N THR A 285 -15.39 16.11 -3.76
CA THR A 285 -15.19 14.84 -4.46
C THR A 285 -16.45 14.49 -5.27
N ARG A 286 -16.30 14.45 -6.57
CA ARG A 286 -17.39 14.19 -7.54
C ARG A 286 -16.86 13.65 -8.85
N LEU A 287 -17.76 13.29 -9.74
CA LEU A 287 -17.38 12.98 -11.13
C LEU A 287 -16.81 14.23 -11.79
N ALA A 288 -15.69 14.05 -12.49
CA ALA A 288 -15.05 15.11 -13.25
C ALA A 288 -15.95 15.55 -14.44
N SER A 289 -15.98 16.84 -14.72
CA SER A 289 -16.60 17.34 -15.94
C SER A 289 -15.75 16.97 -17.15
N LEU A 290 -16.37 16.88 -18.34
CA LEU A 290 -15.65 16.57 -19.58
C LEU A 290 -14.49 17.54 -19.84
N GLY A 291 -14.61 18.82 -19.43
CA GLY A 291 -13.55 19.83 -19.58
C GLY A 291 -12.34 19.59 -18.64
N GLN A 292 -12.50 18.81 -17.56
CA GLN A 292 -11.42 18.48 -16.63
C GLN A 292 -10.60 17.27 -17.06
N LEU A 293 -11.16 16.38 -17.92
CA LEU A 293 -10.49 15.13 -18.32
C LEU A 293 -9.06 15.34 -18.88
N PRO A 294 -8.76 16.33 -19.75
CA PRO A 294 -7.40 16.50 -20.23
C PRO A 294 -6.40 16.89 -19.13
N ALA A 295 -6.86 17.62 -18.11
CA ALA A 295 -6.03 17.97 -16.93
C ALA A 295 -5.81 16.73 -16.06
N ASN A 296 -6.88 15.96 -15.77
CA ASN A 296 -6.79 14.73 -15.02
C ASN A 296 -5.87 13.71 -15.69
N ALA A 297 -5.99 13.51 -17.02
CA ALA A 297 -5.12 12.62 -17.79
C ALA A 297 -3.64 13.01 -17.64
N ARG A 298 -3.34 14.31 -17.65
CA ARG A 298 -1.97 14.81 -17.46
C ARG A 298 -1.47 14.52 -16.05
N VAL A 299 -2.26 14.81 -15.03
CA VAL A 299 -1.89 14.55 -13.62
C VAL A 299 -1.72 13.06 -13.40
N LEU A 300 -2.66 12.23 -13.89
CA LEU A 300 -2.60 10.77 -13.78
C LEU A 300 -1.37 10.20 -14.47
N TYR A 301 -1.05 10.65 -15.68
CA TYR A 301 0.17 10.26 -16.39
C TYR A 301 1.43 10.59 -15.57
N GLN A 302 1.52 11.80 -15.05
CA GLN A 302 2.64 12.24 -14.22
C GLN A 302 2.71 11.44 -12.92
N SER A 303 1.56 11.14 -12.30
CA SER A 303 1.47 10.28 -11.11
C SER A 303 1.99 8.87 -11.40
N ILE A 304 1.60 8.25 -12.51
CA ILE A 304 2.12 6.93 -12.90
C ILE A 304 3.64 6.98 -13.08
N LEU A 305 4.19 7.98 -13.75
CA LEU A 305 5.64 8.10 -13.88
C LEU A 305 6.32 8.24 -12.51
N LEU A 306 5.75 9.06 -11.63
CA LEU A 306 6.25 9.27 -10.27
C LEU A 306 6.24 7.97 -9.45
N LEU A 307 5.12 7.23 -9.46
CA LEU A 307 4.97 5.98 -8.72
C LEU A 307 6.00 4.94 -9.13
N PHE A 308 6.32 4.86 -10.40
CA PHE A 308 7.33 3.92 -10.93
C PHE A 308 8.77 4.49 -10.89
N GLY A 309 8.98 5.70 -10.40
CA GLY A 309 10.28 6.35 -10.32
C GLY A 309 10.79 6.95 -11.64
N ALA A 310 9.97 6.95 -12.69
CA ALA A 310 10.32 7.43 -14.03
C ALA A 310 10.00 8.93 -14.26
N ASN A 311 9.67 9.66 -13.21
CA ASN A 311 9.39 11.10 -13.28
C ASN A 311 10.69 11.88 -13.48
N ASN A 312 10.74 12.70 -14.54
CA ASN A 312 11.83 13.63 -14.70
C ASN A 312 11.77 14.69 -13.57
N PRO A 313 12.89 14.98 -12.90
CA PRO A 313 12.96 15.91 -11.77
C PRO A 313 12.65 17.34 -12.20
N GLY A 314 11.38 17.62 -12.47
CA GLY A 314 10.92 18.91 -12.96
C GLY A 314 11.10 20.07 -11.99
N VAL A 315 10.99 19.81 -10.69
CA VAL A 315 11.34 20.77 -9.62
C VAL A 315 11.51 19.95 -8.33
N PRO A 316 12.73 19.78 -7.82
CA PRO A 316 12.92 19.22 -6.50
C PRO A 316 12.42 20.23 -5.45
N LYS A 317 11.73 19.75 -4.42
CA LYS A 317 11.42 20.55 -3.22
C LYS A 317 12.70 21.03 -2.49
N ARG A 318 13.86 20.46 -2.83
CA ARG A 318 15.20 20.87 -2.38
C ARG A 318 16.04 21.31 -3.55
N ALA A 319 16.84 22.38 -3.38
CA ALA A 319 17.87 22.75 -4.33
C ALA A 319 18.92 21.63 -4.42
N LEU A 320 19.03 20.98 -5.59
CA LEU A 320 20.00 19.92 -5.84
C LEU A 320 21.28 20.51 -6.44
N THR A 321 22.41 19.97 -6.01
CA THR A 321 23.70 20.20 -6.69
C THR A 321 23.72 19.43 -8.02
N ILE A 322 24.58 19.85 -8.96
CA ILE A 322 24.78 19.14 -10.25
C ILE A 322 25.15 17.67 -10.00
N SER A 323 25.99 17.41 -9.00
CA SER A 323 26.40 16.03 -8.63
C SER A 323 25.27 15.18 -8.10
N GLN A 324 24.21 15.76 -7.55
CA GLN A 324 23.00 15.07 -7.12
C GLN A 324 22.00 14.92 -8.27
N HIS A 325 21.92 15.93 -9.15
CA HIS A 325 20.94 15.96 -10.23
C HIS A 325 21.20 14.89 -11.31
N VAL A 326 22.46 14.71 -11.72
CA VAL A 326 22.81 13.75 -12.79
C VAL A 326 22.45 12.30 -12.44
N PRO A 327 22.80 11.76 -11.26
CA PRO A 327 22.38 10.41 -10.87
C PRO A 327 20.86 10.24 -10.86
N LEU A 328 20.11 11.26 -10.44
CA LEU A 328 18.64 11.18 -10.35
C LEU A 328 17.96 11.17 -11.72
N VAL A 329 18.48 11.93 -12.69
CA VAL A 329 17.98 11.88 -14.08
C VAL A 329 18.24 10.51 -14.68
N LEU A 330 19.46 9.95 -14.51
CA LEU A 330 19.80 8.62 -15.01
C LEU A 330 18.94 7.53 -14.33
N SER A 331 18.66 7.68 -13.05
CA SER A 331 17.75 6.82 -12.31
C SER A 331 16.33 6.89 -12.90
N ALA A 332 15.78 8.09 -13.12
CA ALA A 332 14.44 8.25 -13.69
C ALA A 332 14.35 7.62 -15.10
N ASP A 333 15.35 7.82 -15.95
CA ASP A 333 15.41 7.19 -17.28
C ASP A 333 15.46 5.65 -17.18
N PHE A 334 16.20 5.12 -16.21
CA PHE A 334 16.27 3.69 -15.95
C PHE A 334 14.94 3.11 -15.51
N HIS A 335 14.20 3.81 -14.68
CA HIS A 335 12.88 3.41 -14.17
C HIS A 335 11.77 3.41 -15.24
N VAL A 336 11.97 4.07 -16.39
CA VAL A 336 11.08 3.94 -17.56
C VAL A 336 10.91 2.47 -17.96
N ILE A 337 11.91 1.62 -17.76
CA ILE A 337 11.82 0.18 -18.00
C ILE A 337 10.71 -0.46 -17.16
N GLY A 338 10.54 -0.02 -15.90
CA GLY A 338 9.47 -0.47 -15.00
C GLY A 338 8.08 -0.10 -15.51
N VAL A 339 7.90 1.16 -15.96
CA VAL A 339 6.66 1.65 -16.56
C VAL A 339 6.30 0.85 -17.82
N LEU A 340 7.27 0.68 -18.73
CA LEU A 340 7.08 -0.10 -19.96
C LEU A 340 6.74 -1.56 -19.67
N ALA A 341 7.41 -2.17 -18.67
CA ALA A 341 7.11 -3.53 -18.22
C ALA A 341 5.69 -3.64 -17.65
N ALA A 342 5.26 -2.69 -16.84
CA ALA A 342 3.91 -2.66 -16.29
C ALA A 342 2.85 -2.46 -17.39
N GLY A 343 3.08 -1.52 -18.32
CA GLY A 343 2.20 -1.28 -19.46
C GLY A 343 2.10 -2.50 -20.42
N ALA A 344 3.24 -3.11 -20.74
CA ALA A 344 3.27 -4.35 -21.52
C ALA A 344 2.59 -5.52 -20.78
N GLY A 345 2.79 -5.58 -19.45
CA GLY A 345 2.12 -6.54 -18.58
C GLY A 345 0.60 -6.37 -18.59
N LEU A 346 0.12 -5.12 -18.54
CA LEU A 346 -1.31 -4.79 -18.62
C LEU A 346 -1.89 -5.17 -19.98
N ALA A 347 -1.24 -4.78 -21.07
CA ALA A 347 -1.66 -5.15 -22.42
C ALA A 347 -1.73 -6.67 -22.61
N ALA A 348 -0.71 -7.39 -22.12
CA ALA A 348 -0.68 -8.85 -22.14
C ALA A 348 -1.77 -9.47 -21.23
N GLY A 349 -1.97 -8.92 -20.04
CA GLY A 349 -3.01 -9.34 -19.10
C GLY A 349 -4.41 -9.22 -19.71
N ILE A 350 -4.70 -8.11 -20.37
CA ILE A 350 -5.95 -7.87 -21.09
C ILE A 350 -6.08 -8.81 -22.29
N ALA A 351 -5.07 -8.86 -23.17
CA ALA A 351 -5.10 -9.67 -24.38
C ALA A 351 -5.28 -11.17 -24.08
N VAL A 352 -4.55 -11.68 -23.11
CA VAL A 352 -4.62 -13.07 -22.68
C VAL A 352 -5.81 -13.32 -21.76
N GLY A 353 -6.04 -12.43 -20.79
CA GLY A 353 -7.08 -12.57 -19.78
C GLY A 353 -8.49 -12.47 -20.35
N PHE A 354 -8.75 -11.61 -21.32
CA PHE A 354 -10.09 -11.36 -21.82
C PHE A 354 -10.30 -11.77 -23.28
N PHE A 355 -9.31 -11.57 -24.17
CA PHE A 355 -9.48 -11.82 -25.61
C PHE A 355 -8.90 -13.15 -26.10
N GLY A 356 -8.13 -13.89 -25.30
CA GLY A 356 -7.64 -15.23 -25.66
C GLY A 356 -6.63 -15.25 -26.80
N TRP A 357 -5.65 -14.39 -26.73
CA TRP A 357 -4.61 -14.35 -27.72
C TRP A 357 -3.91 -15.71 -27.89
N ARG A 358 -3.88 -16.24 -29.13
CA ARG A 358 -3.46 -17.61 -29.49
C ARG A 358 -1.98 -17.95 -29.19
N GLY A 359 -1.16 -16.98 -28.83
CA GLY A 359 0.26 -17.18 -28.51
C GLY A 359 0.53 -17.65 -27.07
N TRP A 360 -0.47 -17.73 -26.20
CA TRP A 360 -0.28 -18.10 -24.80
C TRP A 360 -0.19 -19.61 -24.63
N PRO A 361 0.85 -20.16 -23.97
CA PRO A 361 0.95 -21.59 -23.70
C PRO A 361 -0.24 -22.04 -22.86
N ALA A 362 -0.92 -23.09 -23.30
CA ALA A 362 -1.97 -23.74 -22.53
C ALA A 362 -1.46 -24.14 -21.14
N ARG A 363 -2.35 -24.11 -20.13
CA ARG A 363 -2.03 -24.71 -18.81
C ARG A 363 -1.53 -26.13 -19.04
N PRO A 364 -0.42 -26.57 -18.38
CA PRO A 364 -0.06 -27.99 -18.40
C PRO A 364 -1.23 -28.76 -17.80
N GLY A 365 -1.78 -29.69 -18.58
CA GLY A 365 -2.78 -30.64 -18.07
C GLY A 365 -2.19 -31.51 -16.96
N PRO A 366 -3.01 -32.16 -16.11
CA PRO A 366 -2.53 -33.05 -15.07
C PRO A 366 -1.66 -34.16 -15.67
N PRO A 367 -0.59 -34.60 -14.95
CA PRO A 367 0.25 -35.71 -15.42
C PRO A 367 -0.60 -36.97 -15.57
N GLY A 368 -0.73 -37.48 -16.77
CA GLY A 368 -1.55 -38.65 -17.13
C GLY A 368 -2.61 -38.40 -18.21
N SER A 369 -2.89 -37.15 -18.57
CA SER A 369 -3.85 -36.80 -19.63
C SER A 369 -3.23 -36.75 -21.05
N ALA A 370 -2.21 -37.57 -21.31
CA ALA A 370 -1.44 -37.57 -22.55
C ALA A 370 -2.23 -37.93 -23.86
N GLY A 371 -3.55 -38.03 -23.80
CA GLY A 371 -4.40 -38.31 -24.96
C GLY A 371 -5.44 -37.22 -25.31
N GLN A 372 -5.66 -36.25 -24.40
CA GLN A 372 -6.56 -35.13 -24.71
C GLN A 372 -5.71 -33.90 -25.06
N ILE A 373 -5.52 -33.64 -26.34
CA ILE A 373 -5.06 -32.34 -26.83
C ILE A 373 -6.12 -31.33 -26.40
N SER A 374 -5.94 -30.75 -25.20
CA SER A 374 -6.76 -29.66 -24.70
C SER A 374 -6.65 -28.54 -25.72
N ARG A 375 -7.69 -28.33 -26.52
CA ARG A 375 -7.78 -27.16 -27.40
C ARG A 375 -7.50 -25.95 -26.52
N PRO A 376 -6.57 -25.04 -26.92
CA PRO A 376 -6.25 -23.86 -26.12
C PRO A 376 -7.55 -23.18 -25.74
N GLY A 377 -7.80 -23.02 -24.43
CA GLY A 377 -9.05 -22.55 -23.89
C GLY A 377 -9.47 -21.23 -24.51
N ARG A 378 -10.51 -21.24 -25.31
CA ARG A 378 -11.12 -20.03 -25.89
C ARG A 378 -11.96 -19.28 -24.87
N ASP A 379 -12.13 -19.85 -23.68
CA ASP A 379 -13.05 -19.35 -22.67
C ASP A 379 -12.39 -18.46 -21.63
N VAL A 380 -13.05 -17.38 -21.24
CA VAL A 380 -12.64 -16.46 -20.16
C VAL A 380 -12.47 -17.24 -18.84
N ALA A 381 -13.31 -18.25 -18.59
CA ALA A 381 -13.26 -19.06 -17.39
C ALA A 381 -12.04 -20.00 -17.29
N ASP A 382 -11.39 -20.34 -18.41
CA ASP A 382 -10.19 -21.20 -18.42
C ASP A 382 -8.90 -20.46 -18.14
N ARG A 383 -8.96 -19.13 -17.97
CA ARG A 383 -7.79 -18.26 -17.84
C ARG A 383 -7.47 -17.98 -16.38
N ASP A 384 -6.28 -17.49 -16.15
CA ASP A 384 -5.80 -17.11 -14.81
C ASP A 384 -6.66 -15.96 -14.23
N ARG A 385 -7.48 -16.27 -13.21
CA ARG A 385 -8.39 -15.31 -12.56
C ARG A 385 -7.63 -14.16 -11.94
N VAL A 386 -6.52 -14.44 -11.25
CA VAL A 386 -5.74 -13.40 -10.58
C VAL A 386 -5.17 -12.41 -11.58
N ASN A 387 -4.69 -12.87 -12.74
CA ASN A 387 -4.23 -11.97 -13.79
C ASN A 387 -5.37 -11.13 -14.39
N GLN A 388 -6.58 -11.70 -14.51
CA GLN A 388 -7.77 -10.95 -14.94
C GLN A 388 -8.15 -9.86 -13.93
N ILE A 389 -8.14 -10.20 -12.62
CA ILE A 389 -8.44 -9.25 -11.54
C ILE A 389 -7.39 -8.15 -11.50
N LEU A 390 -6.10 -8.47 -11.57
CA LEU A 390 -5.00 -7.50 -11.60
C LEU A 390 -5.15 -6.51 -12.78
N ALA A 391 -5.40 -7.04 -13.98
CA ALA A 391 -5.57 -6.20 -15.17
C ALA A 391 -6.79 -5.28 -15.03
N LEU A 392 -7.92 -5.80 -14.54
CA LEU A 392 -9.11 -4.99 -14.33
C LEU A 392 -8.95 -3.99 -13.19
N ALA A 393 -8.25 -4.35 -12.11
CA ALA A 393 -7.93 -3.45 -10.99
C ALA A 393 -7.12 -2.23 -11.46
N ILE A 394 -6.10 -2.44 -12.27
CA ILE A 394 -5.32 -1.35 -12.85
C ILE A 394 -6.23 -0.45 -13.71
N VAL A 395 -7.04 -1.03 -14.60
CA VAL A 395 -7.95 -0.26 -15.47
C VAL A 395 -8.98 0.52 -14.66
N VAL A 396 -9.59 -0.09 -13.64
CA VAL A 396 -10.62 0.56 -12.80
C VAL A 396 -9.99 1.68 -11.95
N THR A 397 -8.81 1.48 -11.37
CA THR A 397 -8.10 2.52 -10.61
C THR A 397 -7.71 3.69 -11.50
N ILE A 398 -7.19 3.44 -12.71
CA ILE A 398 -6.89 4.48 -13.71
C ILE A 398 -8.18 5.24 -14.08
N ALA A 399 -9.26 4.52 -14.37
CA ALA A 399 -10.54 5.14 -14.70
C ALA A 399 -11.11 5.97 -13.54
N ALA A 400 -11.00 5.48 -12.31
CA ALA A 400 -11.43 6.23 -11.13
C ALA A 400 -10.64 7.54 -10.98
N GLY A 401 -9.31 7.52 -11.14
CA GLY A 401 -8.49 8.72 -11.11
C GLY A 401 -8.83 9.69 -12.24
N GLU A 402 -9.08 9.20 -13.47
CA GLU A 402 -9.41 10.02 -14.63
C GLU A 402 -10.78 10.69 -14.52
N PHE A 403 -11.81 9.91 -14.12
CA PHE A 403 -13.20 10.36 -14.13
C PHE A 403 -13.68 10.97 -12.81
N SER A 404 -12.80 11.18 -11.82
CA SER A 404 -13.12 11.83 -10.56
C SER A 404 -12.34 13.13 -10.37
N THR A 405 -12.72 13.92 -9.36
CA THR A 405 -11.99 15.11 -8.93
C THR A 405 -10.96 14.81 -7.83
N VAL A 406 -10.60 13.55 -7.61
CA VAL A 406 -9.65 13.12 -6.56
C VAL A 406 -8.23 13.52 -6.92
N LEU A 407 -7.81 13.29 -8.18
CA LEU A 407 -6.48 13.66 -8.67
C LEU A 407 -6.45 15.15 -9.08
N GLN A 408 -6.13 16.05 -8.14
CA GLN A 408 -6.06 17.48 -8.40
C GLN A 408 -4.65 17.94 -8.76
N SER A 409 -3.64 17.28 -8.23
CA SER A 409 -2.22 17.64 -8.41
C SER A 409 -1.34 16.40 -8.23
N LEU A 410 -0.04 16.57 -8.45
CA LEU A 410 0.91 15.48 -8.26
C LEU A 410 1.03 15.03 -6.79
N THR A 411 0.68 15.89 -5.85
CA THR A 411 0.61 15.53 -4.42
C THR A 411 -0.47 14.49 -4.13
N SER A 412 -1.53 14.42 -4.97
CA SER A 412 -2.59 13.41 -4.85
C SER A 412 -2.20 12.04 -5.48
N ALA A 413 -0.93 11.82 -5.85
CA ALA A 413 -0.50 10.55 -6.46
C ALA A 413 -0.66 9.34 -5.51
N HIS A 414 -0.73 9.57 -4.18
CA HIS A 414 -1.01 8.53 -3.19
C HIS A 414 -2.37 7.85 -3.39
N GLU A 415 -3.35 8.54 -3.94
CA GLU A 415 -4.68 8.00 -4.27
C GLU A 415 -4.65 6.83 -5.28
N VAL A 416 -3.63 6.78 -6.10
CA VAL A 416 -3.44 5.74 -7.11
C VAL A 416 -2.15 4.92 -6.87
N ALA A 417 -1.57 5.02 -5.68
CA ALA A 417 -0.29 4.38 -5.34
C ALA A 417 -0.31 2.85 -5.48
N VAL A 418 -1.48 2.22 -5.32
CA VAL A 418 -1.69 0.78 -5.53
C VAL A 418 -1.34 0.32 -6.96
N LEU A 419 -1.29 1.23 -7.94
CA LEU A 419 -0.90 0.90 -9.33
C LEU A 419 0.52 0.34 -9.41
N LEU A 420 1.44 0.77 -8.53
CA LEU A 420 2.81 0.26 -8.51
C LEU A 420 2.86 -1.25 -8.22
N PRO A 421 2.37 -1.77 -7.08
CA PRO A 421 2.41 -3.20 -6.79
C PRO A 421 1.56 -4.02 -7.76
N LEU A 422 0.39 -3.54 -8.18
CA LEU A 422 -0.45 -4.26 -9.13
C LEU A 422 0.23 -4.39 -10.51
N GLY A 423 0.83 -3.30 -11.02
CA GLY A 423 1.56 -3.29 -12.27
C GLY A 423 2.80 -4.18 -12.23
N ALA A 424 3.58 -4.11 -11.15
CA ALA A 424 4.78 -4.93 -10.93
C ALA A 424 4.44 -6.44 -10.92
N VAL A 425 3.38 -6.82 -10.20
CA VAL A 425 2.93 -8.21 -10.13
C VAL A 425 2.42 -8.69 -11.48
N LEU A 426 1.60 -7.90 -12.17
CA LEU A 426 1.04 -8.29 -13.47
C LEU A 426 2.15 -8.44 -14.53
N ALA A 427 3.11 -7.51 -14.60
CA ALA A 427 4.28 -7.62 -15.47
C ALA A 427 5.06 -8.92 -15.20
N ALA A 428 5.36 -9.19 -13.95
CA ALA A 428 6.11 -10.38 -13.54
C ALA A 428 5.37 -11.71 -13.82
N ARG A 429 4.04 -11.72 -13.78
CA ARG A 429 3.24 -12.92 -14.09
C ARG A 429 3.04 -13.13 -15.59
N THR A 430 3.00 -12.07 -16.39
CA THR A 430 2.63 -12.13 -17.81
C THR A 430 3.83 -12.15 -18.76
N LEU A 431 4.86 -11.34 -18.56
CA LEU A 431 5.96 -11.19 -19.50
C LEU A 431 6.83 -12.45 -19.66
N PRO A 432 7.28 -13.16 -18.58
CA PRO A 432 8.13 -14.33 -18.75
C PRO A 432 7.48 -15.49 -19.53
N PRO A 433 6.18 -15.79 -19.41
CA PRO A 433 5.51 -16.76 -20.27
C PRO A 433 5.47 -16.39 -21.74
N LEU A 434 5.31 -15.08 -22.07
CA LEU A 434 5.30 -14.59 -23.46
C LEU A 434 6.65 -14.76 -24.17
N ALA A 435 7.75 -14.69 -23.44
CA ALA A 435 9.08 -14.89 -24.00
C ALA A 435 9.41 -16.36 -24.35
N ARG A 436 8.67 -17.33 -23.78
CA ARG A 436 8.95 -18.77 -24.01
C ARG A 436 8.80 -19.24 -25.46
N PRO A 437 7.76 -18.88 -26.22
CA PRO A 437 7.62 -19.29 -27.61
C PRO A 437 8.75 -18.74 -28.50
N LEU A 438 9.22 -17.53 -28.20
CA LEU A 438 10.36 -16.92 -28.88
C LEU A 438 11.66 -17.69 -28.59
N ALA A 439 11.89 -18.03 -27.32
CA ALA A 439 13.03 -18.84 -26.91
C ALA A 439 13.01 -20.26 -27.50
N GLY A 440 11.82 -20.88 -27.60
CA GLY A 440 11.65 -22.22 -28.18
C GLY A 440 11.93 -22.33 -29.68
N ARG A 441 12.00 -21.20 -30.40
CA ARG A 441 12.40 -21.12 -31.81
C ARG A 441 13.92 -21.04 -32.00
N LEU A 442 14.67 -20.84 -30.91
CA LEU A 442 16.13 -20.73 -30.92
C LEU A 442 16.76 -22.11 -30.73
N ALA A 443 17.94 -22.32 -31.32
CA ALA A 443 18.76 -23.51 -31.04
C ALA A 443 19.08 -23.59 -29.51
N PRO A 444 19.23 -24.79 -28.93
CA PRO A 444 19.44 -24.97 -27.49
C PRO A 444 20.56 -24.11 -26.90
N ALA A 445 21.67 -23.99 -27.60
CA ALA A 445 22.81 -23.15 -27.19
C ALA A 445 22.42 -21.66 -27.11
N ARG A 446 21.68 -21.13 -28.09
CA ARG A 446 21.19 -19.75 -28.12
C ARG A 446 20.14 -19.51 -27.02
N THR A 447 19.28 -20.52 -26.74
CA THR A 447 18.31 -20.45 -25.63
C THR A 447 19.04 -20.32 -24.29
N ALA A 448 20.09 -21.09 -24.04
CA ALA A 448 20.89 -20.99 -22.81
C ALA A 448 21.53 -19.59 -22.69
N THR A 449 22.14 -19.08 -23.78
CA THR A 449 22.70 -17.71 -23.80
C THR A 449 21.66 -16.64 -23.48
N VAL A 450 20.46 -16.69 -24.10
CA VAL A 450 19.36 -15.73 -23.86
C VAL A 450 18.88 -15.80 -22.40
N VAL A 451 18.72 -17.01 -21.84
CA VAL A 451 18.30 -17.18 -20.43
C VAL A 451 19.36 -16.64 -19.48
N THR A 452 20.64 -16.88 -19.76
CA THR A 452 21.74 -16.33 -18.95
C THR A 452 21.78 -14.81 -19.04
N ALA A 453 21.74 -14.24 -20.24
CA ALA A 453 21.70 -12.79 -20.45
C ALA A 453 20.51 -12.12 -19.74
N ALA A 454 19.31 -12.70 -19.85
CA ALA A 454 18.12 -12.19 -19.14
C ALA A 454 18.27 -12.29 -17.61
N THR A 455 18.91 -13.32 -17.11
CA THR A 455 19.17 -13.48 -15.66
C THR A 455 20.19 -12.44 -15.18
N VAL A 456 21.26 -12.20 -15.93
CA VAL A 456 22.26 -11.18 -15.64
C VAL A 456 21.63 -9.77 -15.70
N ALA A 457 20.83 -9.49 -16.73
CA ALA A 457 20.11 -8.22 -16.84
C ALA A 457 19.16 -7.97 -15.65
N LEU A 458 18.40 -8.99 -15.22
CA LEU A 458 17.53 -8.89 -14.05
C LEU A 458 18.34 -8.68 -12.75
N ALA A 459 19.46 -9.39 -12.58
CA ALA A 459 20.34 -9.19 -11.44
C ALA A 459 20.95 -7.78 -11.44
N GLY A 460 21.34 -7.28 -12.61
CA GLY A 460 21.81 -5.90 -12.80
C GLY A 460 20.72 -4.89 -12.43
N TRP A 461 19.48 -5.12 -12.87
CA TRP A 461 18.37 -4.24 -12.52
C TRP A 461 18.14 -4.18 -11.00
N VAL A 462 18.08 -5.33 -10.32
CA VAL A 462 17.99 -5.37 -8.85
C VAL A 462 19.17 -4.66 -8.20
N ALA A 463 20.41 -4.87 -8.72
CA ALA A 463 21.60 -4.23 -8.16
C ALA A 463 21.56 -2.70 -8.30
N VAL A 464 21.08 -2.17 -9.43
CA VAL A 464 20.88 -0.72 -9.62
C VAL A 464 19.86 -0.19 -8.61
N GLY A 465 18.70 -0.85 -8.45
CA GLY A 465 17.70 -0.42 -7.47
C GLY A 465 18.23 -0.45 -6.02
N VAL A 466 19.05 -1.47 -5.66
CA VAL A 466 19.71 -1.49 -4.34
C VAL A 466 20.72 -0.36 -4.21
N ALA A 467 21.48 -0.04 -5.27
CA ALA A 467 22.42 1.07 -5.24
C ALA A 467 21.71 2.42 -5.11
N GLU A 468 20.57 2.60 -5.77
CA GLU A 468 19.72 3.80 -5.64
C GLU A 468 19.16 3.95 -4.23
N ALA A 469 18.61 2.88 -3.65
CA ALA A 469 18.14 2.90 -2.26
C ALA A 469 19.30 3.19 -1.28
N GLY A 470 20.49 2.63 -1.55
CA GLY A 470 21.71 2.92 -0.79
C GLY A 470 22.13 4.38 -0.93
N TYR A 471 22.06 4.96 -2.14
CA TYR A 471 22.34 6.37 -2.37
C TYR A 471 21.32 7.27 -1.63
N ALA A 472 20.02 6.95 -1.73
CA ALA A 472 18.99 7.63 -0.97
C ALA A 472 19.27 7.64 0.54
N ALA A 473 19.73 6.52 1.07
CA ALA A 473 20.10 6.39 2.48
C ALA A 473 21.31 7.25 2.91
N THR A 474 22.08 7.79 1.98
CA THR A 474 23.18 8.74 2.30
C THR A 474 22.72 10.18 2.44
N TRP A 475 21.47 10.48 2.10
CA TRP A 475 20.92 11.83 2.24
C TRP A 475 20.66 12.14 3.71
N ALA A 476 20.87 13.39 4.09
CA ALA A 476 20.63 13.84 5.45
C ALA A 476 19.15 13.66 5.82
N ALA A 477 18.90 13.20 7.02
CA ALA A 477 17.56 13.16 7.59
C ALA A 477 16.93 14.57 7.56
N SER A 478 15.64 14.63 7.24
CA SER A 478 14.90 15.87 7.27
C SER A 478 14.71 16.32 8.71
N PRO A 479 15.00 17.58 9.06
CA PRO A 479 14.65 18.08 10.38
C PRO A 479 13.13 18.07 10.54
N VAL A 480 12.66 17.78 11.77
CA VAL A 480 11.24 17.94 12.09
C VAL A 480 10.92 19.44 12.05
N PRO A 481 10.03 19.90 11.16
CA PRO A 481 9.83 21.35 10.91
C PRO A 481 9.53 22.15 12.18
N VAL A 482 8.71 21.60 13.06
CA VAL A 482 8.25 22.24 14.32
C VAL A 482 9.12 21.92 15.54
N GLN A 483 10.28 21.31 15.37
CA GLN A 483 11.10 20.84 16.49
C GLN A 483 11.58 21.97 17.42
N SER A 484 11.99 23.09 16.85
CA SER A 484 12.42 24.28 17.60
C SER A 484 11.28 24.88 18.40
N VAL A 485 10.09 24.98 17.80
CA VAL A 485 8.87 25.49 18.46
C VAL A 485 8.45 24.53 19.58
N ALA A 486 8.41 23.24 19.32
CA ALA A 486 8.07 22.23 20.33
C ALA A 486 9.04 22.26 21.53
N ALA A 487 10.36 22.35 21.28
CA ALA A 487 11.37 22.45 22.31
C ALA A 487 11.23 23.74 23.13
N TRP A 488 10.99 24.88 22.45
CA TRP A 488 10.77 26.17 23.11
C TRP A 488 9.54 26.16 24.02
N LEU A 489 8.41 25.63 23.52
CA LEU A 489 7.17 25.53 24.31
C LEU A 489 7.36 24.68 25.56
N VAL A 490 8.06 23.55 25.47
CA VAL A 490 8.39 22.71 26.61
C VAL A 490 9.28 23.44 27.61
N ALA A 491 10.32 24.12 27.15
CA ALA A 491 11.24 24.88 28.00
C ALA A 491 10.55 26.03 28.74
N HIS A 492 9.51 26.64 28.13
CA HIS A 492 8.72 27.73 28.71
C HIS A 492 7.43 27.25 29.40
N HIS A 493 7.34 25.93 29.70
CA HIS A 493 6.22 25.32 30.42
C HIS A 493 4.84 25.60 29.81
N GLN A 494 4.76 25.83 28.50
CA GLN A 494 3.51 25.94 27.78
C GLN A 494 2.90 24.53 27.62
N ARG A 495 1.58 24.38 27.89
CA ARG A 495 0.92 23.06 27.86
C ARG A 495 -0.06 22.92 26.73
N ASP A 496 -1.00 23.87 26.59
CA ASP A 496 -2.08 23.76 25.63
C ASP A 496 -2.12 25.02 24.77
N GLY A 497 -2.24 24.83 23.46
CA GLY A 497 -2.27 25.93 22.48
C GLY A 497 -3.05 25.57 21.22
N LEU A 498 -3.00 26.49 20.28
CA LEU A 498 -3.68 26.42 18.98
C LEU A 498 -2.68 26.69 17.86
N ALA A 499 -2.84 26.02 16.74
CA ALA A 499 -2.08 26.29 15.51
C ALA A 499 -2.94 25.92 14.28
N ALA A 500 -2.44 26.23 13.09
CA ALA A 500 -2.95 25.63 11.87
C ALA A 500 -2.74 24.11 11.90
N TYR A 501 -3.44 23.39 11.00
CA TYR A 501 -3.37 21.92 10.92
C TYR A 501 -1.93 21.42 10.74
N TRP A 502 -1.18 22.04 9.85
CA TRP A 502 0.18 21.64 9.50
C TRP A 502 1.22 21.79 10.62
N GLN A 503 0.96 22.61 11.64
CA GLN A 503 1.85 22.78 12.80
C GLN A 503 1.31 22.09 14.06
N GLY A 504 -0.03 21.96 14.20
CA GLY A 504 -0.67 21.55 15.44
C GLY A 504 -0.31 20.13 15.86
N THR A 505 -0.68 19.15 15.05
CA THR A 505 -0.46 17.72 15.34
C THR A 505 1.03 17.37 15.39
N GLN A 506 1.83 17.93 14.47
CA GLN A 506 3.29 17.76 14.45
C GLN A 506 3.96 18.28 15.73
N THR A 507 3.58 19.48 16.21
CA THR A 507 4.15 20.04 17.47
C THR A 507 3.80 19.17 18.67
N THR A 508 2.58 18.63 18.71
CA THR A 508 2.17 17.71 19.77
C THR A 508 3.05 16.46 19.78
N VAL A 509 3.27 15.84 18.63
CA VAL A 509 4.12 14.64 18.48
C VAL A 509 5.59 14.98 18.75
N ALA A 510 6.13 16.08 18.20
CA ALA A 510 7.52 16.50 18.37
C ALA A 510 7.84 16.84 19.85
N SER A 511 6.85 17.30 20.61
CA SER A 511 7.01 17.52 22.06
C SER A 511 6.98 16.22 22.88
N GLY A 512 6.71 15.06 22.27
CA GLY A 512 6.42 13.80 22.97
C GLY A 512 5.14 13.86 23.78
N GLY A 513 4.13 14.63 23.32
CA GLY A 513 2.85 14.82 24.00
C GLY A 513 2.90 15.71 25.25
N ARG A 514 4.03 16.36 25.54
CA ARG A 514 4.16 17.31 26.68
C ARG A 514 3.42 18.61 26.41
N VAL A 515 3.21 18.96 25.16
CA VAL A 515 2.43 20.12 24.71
C VAL A 515 1.32 19.61 23.81
N LEU A 516 0.08 20.02 24.06
CA LEU A 516 -1.05 19.75 23.18
C LEU A 516 -1.32 21.00 22.34
N VAL A 517 -1.28 20.85 21.03
CA VAL A 517 -1.62 21.94 20.09
C VAL A 517 -2.79 21.50 19.24
N ALA A 518 -3.97 22.05 19.53
CA ALA A 518 -5.18 21.71 18.80
C ALA A 518 -5.25 22.46 17.46
N PRO A 519 -5.51 21.77 16.33
CA PRO A 519 -5.58 22.42 15.03
C PRO A 519 -6.84 23.30 14.88
N VAL A 520 -6.65 24.47 14.26
CA VAL A 520 -7.74 25.41 13.96
C VAL A 520 -7.80 25.71 12.46
N THR A 521 -8.97 26.12 11.99
CA THR A 521 -9.16 26.60 10.63
C THR A 521 -8.49 27.95 10.44
N ALA A 522 -7.88 28.21 9.29
CA ALA A 522 -7.29 29.50 8.93
C ALA A 522 -8.33 30.61 8.87
N SER A 523 -9.45 30.37 8.19
CA SER A 523 -10.57 31.31 8.07
C SER A 523 -11.45 31.30 9.32
N GLY A 524 -11.55 32.45 10.00
CA GLY A 524 -12.42 32.64 11.16
C GLY A 524 -11.95 32.00 12.47
N VAL A 525 -10.83 31.28 12.46
CA VAL A 525 -10.20 30.63 13.62
C VAL A 525 -11.19 29.83 14.45
N GLY A 526 -11.70 28.75 13.87
CA GLY A 526 -12.59 27.76 14.51
C GLY A 526 -11.89 26.42 14.75
N ALA A 527 -12.53 25.50 15.45
CA ALA A 527 -12.04 24.14 15.61
C ALA A 527 -11.94 23.45 14.23
N LYS A 528 -10.81 22.81 13.91
CA LYS A 528 -10.64 22.03 12.67
C LYS A 528 -11.27 20.66 12.89
N HIS A 529 -12.31 20.35 12.10
CA HIS A 529 -13.02 19.06 12.16
C HIS A 529 -12.37 18.06 11.17
N TRP A 530 -11.07 17.87 11.28
CA TRP A 530 -10.27 17.01 10.43
C TRP A 530 -9.12 16.47 11.24
N GLU A 531 -9.02 15.17 11.37
CA GLU A 531 -7.96 14.44 12.08
C GLU A 531 -7.64 15.02 13.46
N ALA A 532 -8.67 15.33 14.22
CA ALA A 532 -8.56 15.98 15.53
C ALA A 532 -9.56 15.41 16.52
N SER A 533 -9.23 15.47 17.81
CA SER A 533 -10.15 15.11 18.87
C SER A 533 -10.98 16.31 19.34
N SER A 534 -12.30 16.16 19.37
CA SER A 534 -13.21 17.19 19.91
C SER A 534 -12.93 17.52 21.39
N ALA A 535 -12.33 16.58 22.13
CA ALA A 535 -11.94 16.80 23.52
C ALA A 535 -10.93 17.94 23.66
N TRP A 536 -10.04 18.13 22.66
CA TRP A 536 -8.99 19.17 22.71
C TRP A 536 -9.56 20.60 22.72
N TYR A 537 -10.81 20.78 22.28
CA TYR A 537 -11.48 22.08 22.23
C TYR A 537 -12.42 22.36 23.42
N GLN A 538 -12.40 21.50 24.46
CA GLN A 538 -13.24 21.66 25.63
C GLN A 538 -12.55 22.54 26.69
N PRO A 539 -13.07 23.79 26.98
CA PRO A 539 -12.45 24.70 27.93
C PRO A 539 -12.43 24.20 29.39
N SER A 540 -13.27 23.20 29.69
CA SER A 540 -13.32 22.55 31.01
C SER A 540 -12.19 21.54 31.23
N ARG A 541 -11.59 21.04 30.14
CA ARG A 541 -10.52 20.04 30.18
C ARG A 541 -9.14 20.63 29.89
N TYR A 542 -9.08 21.60 28.96
CA TYR A 542 -7.85 22.18 28.44
C TYR A 542 -7.86 23.68 28.54
N ARG A 543 -6.69 24.26 28.70
CA ARG A 543 -6.51 25.71 28.81
C ARG A 543 -5.49 26.18 27.78
N ALA A 544 -5.92 26.39 26.55
CA ALA A 544 -5.06 26.93 25.51
C ALA A 544 -4.67 28.37 25.82
N THR A 545 -3.39 28.64 25.98
CA THR A 545 -2.82 29.94 26.37
C THR A 545 -1.87 30.51 25.32
N PHE A 546 -1.61 29.80 24.23
CA PHE A 546 -0.78 30.28 23.14
C PHE A 546 -1.36 29.92 21.77
N VAL A 547 -0.89 30.66 20.77
CA VAL A 547 -1.14 30.42 19.34
C VAL A 547 0.23 30.32 18.66
N ILE A 548 0.40 29.36 17.77
CA ILE A 548 1.50 29.32 16.81
C ILE A 548 0.98 29.89 15.49
N ALA A 549 1.56 30.98 15.03
CA ALA A 549 1.25 31.64 13.76
C ALA A 549 2.44 31.55 12.81
N GLU A 550 2.18 31.30 11.54
CA GLU A 550 3.22 31.16 10.52
C GLU A 550 3.69 32.54 10.03
N LEU A 551 5.02 32.75 10.04
CA LEU A 551 5.62 33.92 9.42
C LEU A 551 5.63 33.84 7.89
N HIS A 552 5.85 32.62 7.37
CA HIS A 552 5.93 32.35 5.94
C HIS A 552 4.96 31.20 5.58
N PRO A 553 3.67 31.53 5.33
CA PRO A 553 2.66 30.55 5.03
C PRO A 553 3.02 29.69 3.80
N THR A 554 3.12 28.39 3.98
CA THR A 554 3.33 27.45 2.87
C THR A 554 2.03 27.20 2.10
N TYR A 555 0.90 27.16 2.81
CA TYR A 555 -0.43 26.98 2.25
C TYR A 555 -1.34 28.10 2.75
N ALA A 556 -1.49 29.16 1.97
CA ALA A 556 -2.19 30.38 2.40
C ALA A 556 -3.62 30.13 2.90
N GLU A 557 -4.32 29.13 2.36
CA GLU A 557 -5.69 28.79 2.74
C GLU A 557 -5.78 28.05 4.08
N ASP A 558 -4.74 27.33 4.48
CA ASP A 558 -4.68 26.52 5.70
C ASP A 558 -3.70 27.05 6.75
N SER A 559 -3.06 28.19 6.52
CA SER A 559 -2.09 28.79 7.43
C SER A 559 -2.72 29.78 8.40
N LEU A 560 -2.38 29.68 9.69
CA LEU A 560 -2.82 30.65 10.71
C LEU A 560 -1.83 31.81 10.80
N THR A 561 -2.27 32.99 10.35
CA THR A 561 -1.47 34.21 10.42
C THR A 561 -1.62 34.94 11.75
N GLU A 562 -0.62 35.77 12.11
CA GLU A 562 -0.71 36.66 13.27
C GLU A 562 -1.94 37.58 13.21
N ALA A 563 -2.25 38.11 12.04
CA ALA A 563 -3.39 38.99 11.83
C ALA A 563 -4.71 38.30 12.15
N ALA A 564 -4.89 37.05 11.68
CA ALA A 564 -6.08 36.24 11.97
C ALA A 564 -6.18 35.91 13.46
N ALA A 565 -5.06 35.54 14.10
CA ALA A 565 -5.00 35.28 15.53
C ALA A 565 -5.34 36.51 16.36
N ARG A 566 -4.79 37.68 16.01
CA ARG A 566 -5.11 38.96 16.69
C ARG A 566 -6.56 39.38 16.47
N ALA A 567 -7.09 39.23 15.28
CA ALA A 567 -8.50 39.55 14.99
C ALA A 567 -9.44 38.68 15.85
N ARG A 568 -9.10 37.42 16.05
CA ARG A 568 -9.92 36.49 16.84
C ARG A 568 -9.74 36.62 18.33
N PHE A 569 -8.50 36.71 18.80
CA PHE A 569 -8.15 36.62 20.22
C PHE A 569 -7.73 37.96 20.83
N GLY A 570 -7.57 39.01 20.02
CA GLY A 570 -7.08 40.30 20.49
C GLY A 570 -5.56 40.33 20.65
N ARG A 571 -5.07 41.36 21.34
CA ARG A 571 -3.63 41.59 21.54
C ARG A 571 -3.05 40.53 22.49
N PRO A 572 -1.99 39.79 22.11
CA PRO A 572 -1.31 38.86 23.01
C PRO A 572 -0.55 39.62 24.11
N ALA A 573 -0.27 38.91 25.19
CA ALA A 573 0.52 39.42 26.32
C ALA A 573 2.02 39.44 26.00
N ALA A 574 2.48 38.52 25.18
CA ALA A 574 3.85 38.45 24.68
C ALA A 574 3.88 37.70 23.34
N GLU A 575 4.93 37.97 22.54
CA GLU A 575 5.18 37.34 21.23
C GLU A 575 6.65 36.98 21.15
N TYR A 576 6.90 35.77 20.57
CA TYR A 576 8.24 35.25 20.41
C TYR A 576 8.39 34.66 19.02
N GLU A 577 9.40 35.03 18.29
CA GLU A 577 9.76 34.40 17.03
C GLU A 577 10.63 33.18 17.32
N VAL A 578 10.18 32.00 16.89
CA VAL A 578 10.83 30.72 17.16
C VAL A 578 10.76 29.84 15.91
N GLY A 579 11.91 29.53 15.34
CA GLY A 579 12.01 28.54 14.26
C GLY A 579 11.26 28.89 12.95
N GLY A 580 10.99 30.19 12.71
CA GLY A 580 10.24 30.66 11.55
C GLY A 580 8.74 30.82 11.79
N ASP A 581 8.28 30.59 13.01
CA ASP A 581 6.91 30.82 13.47
C ASP A 581 6.89 31.88 14.59
N VAL A 582 5.69 32.44 14.85
CA VAL A 582 5.46 33.35 15.99
C VAL A 582 4.61 32.65 17.02
N VAL A 583 5.14 32.51 18.23
CA VAL A 583 4.42 32.02 19.41
C VAL A 583 3.80 33.21 20.15
N MET A 584 2.47 33.32 20.08
CA MET A 584 1.68 34.40 20.69
C MET A 584 1.08 33.93 22.00
N ILE A 585 1.49 34.53 23.15
CA ILE A 585 1.04 34.12 24.49
C ILE A 585 -0.15 34.99 24.95
N TYR A 586 -1.16 34.33 25.55
CA TYR A 586 -2.36 34.97 26.07
C TYR A 586 -2.54 34.62 27.55
N ARG A 587 -3.18 35.54 28.34
CA ARG A 587 -3.43 35.35 29.77
C ARG A 587 -4.73 34.62 30.09
N TYR A 588 -5.56 34.31 29.09
CA TYR A 588 -6.85 33.67 29.24
C TYR A 588 -6.96 32.40 28.38
N ASN A 589 -7.99 31.59 28.62
CA ASN A 589 -8.21 30.37 27.85
C ASN A 589 -8.82 30.70 26.47
N LEU A 590 -8.04 30.52 25.41
CA LEU A 590 -8.42 30.80 24.02
C LEU A 590 -9.60 29.95 23.55
N LEU A 591 -9.76 28.73 24.09
CA LEU A 591 -10.85 27.83 23.73
C LEU A 591 -12.23 28.44 23.98
N THR A 592 -12.37 29.36 24.95
CA THR A 592 -13.66 30.03 25.22
C THR A 592 -14.16 30.88 24.06
N ARG A 593 -13.26 31.30 23.16
CA ARG A 593 -13.55 32.13 22.00
C ARG A 593 -13.57 31.36 20.67
N LEU A 594 -13.35 30.03 20.68
CA LEU A 594 -13.43 29.21 19.46
C LEU A 594 -14.88 28.91 19.07
N HIS A 595 -15.13 28.85 17.75
CA HIS A 595 -16.36 28.32 17.16
C HIS A 595 -16.23 26.83 16.81
N GLY A 596 -17.33 26.15 16.55
CA GLY A 596 -17.34 24.80 16.02
C GLY A 596 -16.81 23.72 16.97
N ARG A 597 -16.87 23.90 18.28
CA ARG A 597 -16.30 22.99 19.27
C ARG A 597 -17.10 21.72 19.54
N ALA A 598 -18.35 21.69 19.13
CA ALA A 598 -19.24 20.56 19.44
C ALA A 598 -18.96 19.38 18.49
N PHE A 599 -18.80 18.20 19.07
CA PHE A 599 -18.83 16.95 18.31
C PHE A 599 -20.31 16.62 18.00
N PRO A 600 -20.65 16.25 16.77
CA PRO A 600 -22.00 15.79 16.48
C PRO A 600 -22.30 14.59 17.37
N GLY A 601 -23.40 14.66 18.10
CA GLY A 601 -23.88 13.53 18.90
C GLY A 601 -24.17 12.33 17.99
N PRO A 602 -24.31 11.12 18.55
CA PRO A 602 -24.75 9.97 17.79
C PRO A 602 -26.08 10.30 17.12
N SER A 603 -26.11 10.26 15.79
CA SER A 603 -27.30 10.49 14.96
C SER A 603 -28.25 9.32 15.03
#